data_2f3a09fb11631718b40c1ca2d2ffac43
#
_entry.id   2f3a09fb11631718b40c1ca2d2ffac43
#
_cell.length_a   1.000
_cell.length_b   1.000
_cell.length_c   1.000
_cell.angle_alpha   90.00
_cell.angle_beta   90.00
_cell.angle_gamma   90.00
#
_symmetry.space_group_name_H-M   'P 1'
#
loop_
_entity.id
_entity.type
_entity.pdbx_description
1 polymer ?
#
loop_
_entity_poly.entity_id
_entity_poly.type
_entity_poly.pdbx_seq_one_letter_code
_entity_poly.pdbx_strand_id
1 'polypeptide(L)' 'MYIVKNGKEFTIEEKKNHWNVYRIEGTSGVCLKIYKTACPTIEDVVKRVRESDFLA' A
#
# COMPACT_ATOMS: atom_id res chain seq x y z
N MET A 1 -4.93 6.69 3.30
CA MET A 1 -4.28 7.47 2.23
C MET A 1 -4.53 6.82 0.88
N TYR A 2 -4.76 7.62 -0.13
CA TYR A 2 -5.11 7.16 -1.47
C TYR A 2 -3.99 7.51 -2.45
N ILE A 3 -3.57 6.53 -3.24
CA ILE A 3 -2.47 6.70 -4.20
C ILE A 3 -2.90 6.12 -5.55
N VAL A 4 -2.55 6.80 -6.64
CA VAL A 4 -2.71 6.27 -7.99
C VAL A 4 -1.32 6.03 -8.59
N LYS A 5 -1.09 4.82 -9.10
CA LYS A 5 0.15 4.43 -9.73
C LYS A 5 -0.16 3.66 -10.99
N ASN A 6 0.29 4.16 -12.15
CA ASN A 6 0.10 3.50 -13.45
C ASN A 6 -1.37 3.14 -13.74
N GLY A 7 -2.28 4.04 -13.38
CA GLY A 7 -3.71 3.81 -13.55
C GLY A 7 -4.35 2.88 -12.54
N LYS A 8 -3.60 2.40 -11.56
CA LYS A 8 -4.10 1.54 -10.49
C LYS A 8 -4.27 2.33 -9.22
N GLU A 9 -5.33 2.03 -8.48
CA GLU A 9 -5.69 2.74 -7.25
C GLU A 9 -5.27 1.93 -6.03
N PHE A 10 -4.66 2.60 -5.06
CA PHE A 10 -4.22 1.99 -3.81
C PHE A 10 -4.73 2.81 -2.64
N THR A 11 -5.11 2.12 -1.56
CA THR A 11 -5.39 2.76 -0.28
C THR A 11 -4.50 2.17 0.79
N ILE A 12 -4.08 3.01 1.74
CA ILE A 12 -3.23 2.60 2.84
C ILE A 12 -3.98 2.85 4.13
N GLU A 13 -4.08 1.81 4.97
CA GLU A 13 -4.73 1.88 6.26
C GLU A 13 -3.69 1.61 7.35
N GLU A 14 -3.61 2.50 8.33
CA GLU A 14 -2.70 2.32 9.46
C GLU A 14 -3.33 1.41 10.51
N LYS A 15 -2.56 0.40 10.93
CA LYS A 15 -2.88 -0.45 12.06
C LYS A 15 -1.86 -0.23 13.18
N LYS A 16 -1.99 -0.97 14.28
CA LYS A 16 -1.14 -0.78 15.45
C LYS A 16 0.34 -1.00 15.16
N ASN A 17 0.68 -2.08 14.48
CA ASN A 17 2.06 -2.46 14.22
C ASN A 17 2.33 -2.81 12.75
N HIS A 18 1.41 -2.49 11.86
CA HIS A 18 1.56 -2.73 10.44
C HIS A 18 0.68 -1.76 9.64
N TRP A 19 0.86 -1.78 8.32
CA TRP A 19 0.05 -1.04 7.36
C TRP A 19 -0.63 -2.04 6.45
N ASN A 20 -1.91 -1.82 6.13
CA ASN A 20 -2.59 -2.59 5.11
C ASN A 20 -2.65 -1.75 3.84
N VAL A 21 -2.09 -2.28 2.76
CA VAL A 21 -2.12 -1.62 1.45
C VAL A 21 -3.08 -2.40 0.57
N TYR A 22 -4.14 -1.75 0.12
CA TYR A 22 -5.15 -2.36 -0.73
C TYR A 22 -5.01 -1.84 -2.14
N ARG A 23 -4.96 -2.76 -3.10
CA ARG A 23 -5.09 -2.41 -4.50
C ARG A 23 -6.54 -2.67 -4.91
N ILE A 24 -7.21 -1.64 -5.41
CA ILE A 24 -8.60 -1.73 -5.85
C ILE A 24 -8.59 -2.14 -7.31
N GLU A 25 -9.24 -3.25 -7.64
CA GLU A 25 -9.27 -3.79 -8.99
C GLU A 25 -10.68 -4.32 -9.28
N GLY A 26 -11.50 -3.47 -9.90
CA GLY A 26 -12.90 -3.79 -10.17
C GLY A 26 -13.66 -4.08 -8.87
N THR A 27 -14.25 -5.27 -8.79
CA THR A 27 -15.00 -5.72 -7.61
C THR A 27 -14.15 -6.50 -6.63
N SER A 28 -12.90 -6.79 -6.98
CA SER A 28 -11.96 -7.49 -6.10
C SER A 28 -10.78 -6.61 -5.78
N GLY A 29 -10.06 -6.94 -4.73
CA GLY A 29 -8.89 -6.21 -4.32
C GLY A 29 -7.84 -7.13 -3.77
N VAL A 30 -6.59 -6.65 -3.74
CA VAL A 30 -5.46 -7.36 -3.15
C VAL A 30 -5.01 -6.56 -1.93
N CYS A 31 -4.82 -7.24 -0.81
CA CYS A 31 -4.32 -6.62 0.41
C CYS A 31 -2.92 -7.12 0.69
N LEU A 32 -2.00 -6.19 0.95
CA LEU A 32 -0.64 -6.48 1.36
C LEU A 32 -0.41 -5.89 2.75
N LYS A 33 0.11 -6.71 3.66
CA LYS A 33 0.49 -6.26 5.00
C LYS A 33 1.97 -5.87 4.99
N ILE A 34 2.28 -4.67 5.46
CA ILE A 34 3.65 -4.20 5.62
C ILE A 34 3.85 -3.85 7.09
N TYR A 35 4.81 -4.51 7.74
CA TYR A 35 5.07 -4.27 9.16
C TYR A 35 5.80 -2.95 9.37
N LYS A 36 5.50 -2.28 10.47
CA LYS A 36 6.14 -1.00 10.84
C LYS A 36 7.63 -1.14 11.12
N THR A 37 8.11 -2.37 11.36
CA THR A 37 9.54 -2.64 11.46
C THR A 37 10.27 -2.42 10.14
N ALA A 38 9.58 -2.65 9.01
CA ALA A 38 10.13 -2.41 7.67
C ALA A 38 9.85 -0.99 7.18
N CYS A 39 8.65 -0.48 7.47
CA CYS A 39 8.21 0.86 7.05
C CYS A 39 7.63 1.58 8.27
N PRO A 40 8.46 2.29 9.06
CA PRO A 40 8.00 2.91 10.30
C PRO A 40 7.10 4.13 10.09
N THR A 41 7.14 4.77 8.92
CA THR A 41 6.33 5.97 8.63
C THR A 41 5.48 5.76 7.40
N ILE A 42 4.45 6.61 7.24
CA ILE A 42 3.57 6.56 6.06
C ILE A 42 4.36 6.91 4.79
N GLU A 43 5.33 7.80 4.87
CA GLU A 43 6.17 8.15 3.73
C GLU A 43 6.95 6.94 3.22
N ASP A 44 7.43 6.09 4.12
CA ASP A 44 8.12 4.86 3.74
C ASP A 44 7.19 3.91 2.99
N VAL A 45 5.94 3.79 3.45
CA VAL A 45 4.94 2.96 2.79
C VAL A 45 4.62 3.50 1.40
N VAL A 46 4.41 4.80 1.28
CA VAL A 46 4.12 5.47 0.00
C VAL A 46 5.26 5.23 -0.98
N LYS A 47 6.50 5.40 -0.53
CA LYS A 47 7.67 5.17 -1.36
C LYS A 47 7.73 3.73 -1.84
N ARG A 48 7.47 2.78 -0.95
CA ARG A 48 7.49 1.36 -1.30
C ARG A 48 6.42 1.02 -2.33
N VAL A 49 5.21 1.55 -2.18
CA VAL A 49 4.13 1.33 -3.13
C VAL A 49 4.51 1.89 -4.52
N ARG A 50 5.10 3.09 -4.55
CA ARG A 50 5.48 3.74 -5.80
C ARG A 50 6.64 3.04 -6.52
N GLU A 51 7.57 2.46 -5.78
CA GLU A 51 8.77 1.84 -6.34
C GLU A 51 8.62 0.33 -6.55
N SER A 52 7.59 -0.28 -5.99
CA SER A 52 7.46 -1.73 -6.00
C SER A 52 6.69 -2.22 -7.22
N ASP A 53 7.21 -3.22 -7.91
CA ASP A 53 6.57 -3.82 -9.07
C ASP A 53 5.59 -4.91 -8.70
N PHE A 54 5.70 -5.49 -7.51
CA PHE A 54 4.87 -6.63 -7.14
C PHE A 54 3.40 -6.24 -6.90
N LEU A 55 3.13 -4.95 -6.74
CA LEU A 55 1.77 -4.42 -6.64
C LEU A 55 1.26 -3.88 -7.98
N ALA A 56 2.07 -3.92 -8.98
CA ALA A 56 1.74 -3.33 -10.28
C ALA A 56 0.71 -4.17 -11.06
#